data_011d0e67e24fd57cc68113283518e440
#
_entry.id   011d0e67e24fd57cc68113283518e440
#
_cell.length_a   1.000
_cell.length_b   1.000
_cell.length_c   1.000
_cell.angle_alpha   90.00
_cell.angle_beta   90.00
_cell.angle_gamma   90.00
#
_symmetry.space_group_name_H-M   'P 1'
#
loop_
_entity.id
_entity.type
_entity.pdbx_description
1 polymer ?
#
loop_
_entity_poly.entity_id
_entity_poly.type
_entity_poly.pdbx_seq_one_letter_code
_entity_poly.pdbx_strand_id
1 'polypeptide(L)'
;MAGSNGVGRMRGFALKAPPPWFQYSPPVPFGHPLWESESRKLHAAGMKKAATLPIETIAPLHGPVWRKNLGWFIGKYDLWSRCEPEEKAVVVLYGSMYGNTASAANALAAKVAAKGVKVAVHDLSCIDNSEAVAECWRASTIVLAAPTYNGGIYLPAANLLEDLKALSLHDRTFALVENGSWAPMSAKLMAAKIGELKNCTVLDAKVT
;
A
#
# COMPACT_ATOMS: atom_id res chain seq x y z
N MET A 1 1.20 42.72 -15.48
CA MET A 1 0.35 42.31 -14.35
C MET A 1 0.17 40.81 -14.47
N ALA A 2 0.90 40.07 -13.66
CA ALA A 2 0.87 38.63 -13.68
C ALA A 2 -0.16 38.12 -12.66
N GLY A 3 -1.19 37.45 -13.17
CA GLY A 3 -2.20 36.77 -12.31
C GLY A 3 -1.65 35.47 -11.77
N SER A 4 -1.42 35.41 -10.47
CA SER A 4 -1.06 34.18 -9.75
C SER A 4 -2.30 33.30 -9.61
N ASN A 5 -2.36 32.20 -10.36
CA ASN A 5 -3.35 31.15 -10.12
C ASN A 5 -2.99 30.44 -8.81
N GLY A 6 -3.72 30.79 -7.76
CA GLY A 6 -3.64 30.13 -6.46
C GLY A 6 -4.15 28.70 -6.55
N VAL A 7 -3.24 27.75 -6.56
CA VAL A 7 -3.54 26.36 -6.23
C VAL A 7 -3.93 26.34 -4.75
N GLY A 8 -5.21 26.16 -4.47
CA GLY A 8 -5.74 26.04 -3.11
C GLY A 8 -5.14 24.82 -2.41
N ARG A 9 -4.10 25.03 -1.62
CA ARG A 9 -3.68 24.06 -0.61
C ARG A 9 -4.85 23.84 0.34
N MET A 10 -5.47 22.67 0.31
CA MET A 10 -6.34 22.25 1.41
C MET A 10 -5.51 22.17 2.70
N ARG A 11 -5.57 23.27 3.48
CA ARG A 11 -5.15 23.24 4.89
C ARG A 11 -6.27 22.52 5.64
N GLY A 12 -6.00 21.31 6.12
CA GLY A 12 -7.00 20.72 6.99
C GLY A 12 -6.76 19.29 7.45
N PHE A 13 -5.86 18.55 6.86
CA PHE A 13 -5.42 17.30 7.45
C PHE A 13 -3.94 17.43 7.80
N ALA A 14 -3.67 17.89 9.02
CA ALA A 14 -2.38 17.68 9.63
C ALA A 14 -2.26 16.16 9.83
N LEU A 15 -1.77 15.45 8.82
CA LEU A 15 -1.09 14.22 9.06
C LEU A 15 -0.04 14.57 10.11
N LYS A 16 -0.21 14.10 11.35
CA LYS A 16 0.89 14.14 12.31
C LYS A 16 2.07 13.64 11.52
N ALA A 17 3.12 14.47 11.43
CA ALA A 17 4.35 14.05 10.78
C ALA A 17 4.64 12.64 11.28
N PRO A 18 4.88 11.69 10.38
CA PRO A 18 5.17 10.34 10.79
C PRO A 18 6.27 10.45 11.85
N PRO A 19 6.18 9.71 12.95
CA PRO A 19 7.17 9.79 13.99
C PRO A 19 8.55 9.61 13.36
N PRO A 20 9.63 10.23 13.91
CA PRO A 20 10.97 10.25 13.26
C PRO A 20 11.50 8.89 12.82
N TRP A 21 10.97 7.81 13.39
CA TRP A 21 11.28 6.43 13.01
C TRP A 21 10.50 5.93 11.79
N PHE A 22 9.46 6.62 11.33
CA PHE A 22 8.72 6.26 10.10
C PHE A 22 9.56 6.56 8.84
N GLN A 23 10.45 7.53 8.90
CA GLN A 23 11.45 7.76 7.84
C GLN A 23 12.44 6.59 7.71
N TYR A 24 12.46 5.71 8.69
CA TYR A 24 13.27 4.50 8.76
C TYR A 24 12.38 3.26 8.94
N SER A 25 11.12 3.28 8.49
CA SER A 25 10.44 2.00 8.27
C SER A 25 11.40 1.20 7.42
N PRO A 26 11.94 0.07 7.92
CA PRO A 26 12.76 -0.73 7.05
C PRO A 26 11.89 -0.98 5.83
N PRO A 27 12.37 -0.73 4.62
CA PRO A 27 11.66 -1.21 3.46
C PRO A 27 11.33 -2.65 3.79
N VAL A 28 10.07 -3.07 3.60
CA VAL A 28 9.77 -4.49 3.52
C VAL A 28 10.96 -5.05 2.77
N PRO A 29 11.70 -6.06 3.25
CA PRO A 29 12.99 -6.41 2.68
C PRO A 29 12.83 -6.72 1.21
N PHE A 30 12.99 -5.68 0.41
CA PHE A 30 12.91 -5.70 -1.02
C PHE A 30 14.19 -6.32 -1.56
N GLY A 31 14.03 -7.27 -2.43
CA GLY A 31 15.12 -7.73 -3.27
C GLY A 31 15.65 -9.12 -3.00
N HIS A 32 14.94 -9.98 -2.26
CA HIS A 32 15.30 -11.38 -2.24
C HIS A 32 14.21 -12.23 -2.91
N PRO A 33 14.52 -12.98 -3.99
CA PRO A 33 13.57 -13.90 -4.65
C PRO A 33 13.06 -15.03 -3.75
N LEU A 34 13.45 -15.07 -2.48
CA LEU A 34 13.07 -16.06 -1.48
C LEU A 34 11.78 -15.75 -0.70
N TRP A 35 10.95 -14.79 -1.14
CA TRP A 35 9.62 -14.53 -0.56
C TRP A 35 8.54 -15.51 -1.05
N GLU A 36 8.93 -16.56 -1.71
CA GLU A 36 8.04 -17.68 -2.02
C GLU A 36 7.45 -18.28 -0.73
N SER A 37 6.30 -18.93 -0.86
CA SER A 37 5.47 -19.43 0.25
C SER A 37 6.24 -20.28 1.29
N GLU A 38 7.35 -20.89 0.91
CA GLU A 38 8.22 -21.69 1.81
C GLU A 38 9.09 -20.81 2.70
N SER A 39 9.60 -19.69 2.20
CA SER A 39 10.42 -18.80 3.02
C SER A 39 9.61 -18.12 4.14
N ARG A 40 8.31 -17.87 3.92
CA ARG A 40 7.42 -17.37 4.98
C ARG A 40 7.24 -18.35 6.13
N LYS A 41 7.15 -19.65 5.84
CA LYS A 41 7.10 -20.69 6.89
C LYS A 41 8.39 -20.70 7.71
N LEU A 42 9.54 -20.53 7.06
CA LEU A 42 10.84 -20.43 7.71
C LEU A 42 10.95 -19.16 8.56
N HIS A 43 10.43 -18.01 8.08
CA HIS A 43 10.39 -16.77 8.84
C HIS A 43 9.48 -16.88 10.06
N ALA A 44 8.27 -17.41 9.91
CA ALA A 44 7.35 -17.63 11.02
C ALA A 44 7.94 -18.60 12.08
N ALA A 45 8.65 -19.64 11.67
CA ALA A 45 9.35 -20.54 12.58
C ALA A 45 10.55 -19.84 13.26
N GLY A 46 11.30 -19.03 12.51
CA GLY A 46 12.38 -18.20 13.02
C GLY A 46 11.89 -17.18 14.05
N MET A 47 10.76 -16.51 13.78
CA MET A 47 10.16 -15.56 14.71
C MET A 47 9.69 -16.22 16.03
N LYS A 48 9.09 -17.40 15.95
CA LYS A 48 8.73 -18.18 17.16
C LYS A 48 9.96 -18.52 18.00
N LYS A 49 11.06 -18.89 17.36
CA LYS A 49 12.33 -19.17 18.06
C LYS A 49 12.94 -17.87 18.60
N ALA A 50 12.94 -16.78 17.84
CA ALA A 50 13.45 -15.50 18.29
C ALA A 50 12.68 -14.96 19.51
N ALA A 51 11.37 -15.16 19.58
CA ALA A 51 10.54 -14.74 20.71
C ALA A 51 10.91 -15.42 22.04
N THR A 52 11.64 -16.53 22.03
CA THR A 52 12.11 -17.23 23.24
C THR A 52 13.48 -16.73 23.72
N LEU A 53 14.15 -15.87 22.96
CA LEU A 53 15.50 -15.40 23.27
C LEU A 53 15.44 -14.02 23.95
N PRO A 54 16.34 -13.75 24.91
CA PRO A 54 16.48 -12.43 25.51
C PRO A 54 17.21 -11.48 24.52
N ILE A 55 16.46 -10.94 23.55
CA ILE A 55 17.00 -10.07 22.50
C ILE A 55 17.19 -8.66 23.06
N GLU A 56 18.43 -8.19 23.14
CA GLU A 56 18.79 -6.84 23.58
C GLU A 56 19.14 -5.90 22.42
N THR A 57 19.49 -6.46 21.26
CA THR A 57 19.87 -5.68 20.08
C THR A 57 19.45 -6.42 18.82
N ILE A 58 18.90 -5.68 17.87
CA ILE A 58 18.61 -6.17 16.51
C ILE A 58 19.52 -5.39 15.55
N ALA A 59 20.42 -6.09 14.87
CA ALA A 59 21.31 -5.55 13.85
C ALA A 59 20.96 -6.14 12.49
N PRO A 60 20.07 -5.48 11.70
CA PRO A 60 19.71 -5.98 10.38
C PRO A 60 20.90 -5.80 9.41
N LEU A 61 20.93 -6.61 8.35
CA LEU A 61 21.91 -6.45 7.28
C LEU A 61 21.76 -5.10 6.56
N HIS A 62 20.52 -4.60 6.48
CA HIS A 62 20.19 -3.30 5.93
C HIS A 62 19.31 -2.52 6.91
N GLY A 63 19.66 -1.27 7.17
CA GLY A 63 18.92 -0.38 8.05
C GLY A 63 19.59 -0.13 9.42
N PRO A 64 18.93 0.59 10.32
CA PRO A 64 19.51 0.98 11.61
C PRO A 64 19.55 -0.18 12.60
N VAL A 65 20.52 -0.11 13.50
CA VAL A 65 20.60 -1.03 14.66
C VAL A 65 19.59 -0.60 15.73
N TRP A 66 18.75 -1.55 16.13
CA TRP A 66 17.71 -1.33 17.14
C TRP A 66 18.16 -1.79 18.51
N ARG A 67 18.07 -0.91 19.51
CA ARG A 67 18.38 -1.19 20.91
C ARG A 67 17.26 -0.79 21.85
N LYS A 68 16.19 -0.18 21.32
CA LYS A 68 14.98 0.22 22.07
C LYS A 68 13.75 -0.18 21.29
N ASN A 69 12.64 -0.36 21.99
CA ASN A 69 11.35 -0.74 21.37
C ASN A 69 11.40 -2.03 20.55
N LEU A 70 12.25 -2.98 20.94
CA LEU A 70 12.46 -4.23 20.19
C LEU A 70 11.18 -5.05 20.06
N GLY A 71 10.35 -5.07 21.10
CA GLY A 71 9.06 -5.76 21.06
C GLY A 71 8.11 -5.21 20.00
N TRP A 72 8.11 -3.88 19.80
CA TRP A 72 7.34 -3.26 18.72
C TRP A 72 7.83 -3.72 17.34
N PHE A 73 9.15 -3.68 17.12
CA PHE A 73 9.76 -4.10 15.85
C PHE A 73 9.48 -5.58 15.54
N ILE A 74 9.68 -6.44 16.54
CA ILE A 74 9.43 -7.89 16.43
C ILE A 74 7.95 -8.15 16.12
N GLY A 75 7.04 -7.45 16.81
CA GLY A 75 5.60 -7.57 16.58
C GLY A 75 5.18 -7.14 15.16
N LYS A 76 5.77 -6.06 14.63
CA LYS A 76 5.54 -5.65 13.23
C LYS A 76 6.04 -6.69 12.24
N TYR A 77 7.25 -7.17 12.46
CA TYR A 77 7.84 -8.20 11.60
C TYR A 77 7.03 -9.50 11.60
N ASP A 78 6.46 -9.88 12.75
CA ASP A 78 5.57 -11.04 12.85
C ASP A 78 4.29 -10.83 12.01
N LEU A 79 3.62 -9.67 12.09
CA LEU A 79 2.47 -9.34 11.27
C LEU A 79 2.80 -9.39 9.77
N TRP A 80 3.90 -8.77 9.36
CA TRP A 80 4.33 -8.76 7.96
C TRP A 80 4.65 -10.15 7.43
N SER A 81 5.31 -10.98 8.24
CA SER A 81 5.64 -12.36 7.86
C SER A 81 4.41 -13.24 7.63
N ARG A 82 3.29 -12.90 8.27
CA ARG A 82 1.99 -13.57 8.12
C ARG A 82 1.07 -12.87 7.14
N CYS A 83 1.55 -11.77 6.53
CA CYS A 83 0.76 -10.90 5.67
C CYS A 83 -0.53 -10.37 6.36
N GLU A 84 -0.50 -10.22 7.68
CA GLU A 84 -1.60 -9.62 8.42
C GLU A 84 -1.51 -8.09 8.35
N PRO A 85 -2.62 -7.37 8.12
CA PRO A 85 -2.60 -5.92 8.11
C PRO A 85 -2.29 -5.37 9.50
N GLU A 86 -1.50 -4.30 9.55
CA GLU A 86 -1.16 -3.66 10.82
C GLU A 86 -2.35 -2.99 11.49
N GLU A 87 -3.27 -2.50 10.66
CA GLU A 87 -4.45 -1.78 11.14
C GLU A 87 -5.64 -1.89 10.17
N LYS A 88 -6.83 -1.76 10.73
CA LYS A 88 -8.07 -1.60 9.96
C LYS A 88 -8.12 -0.20 9.38
N ALA A 89 -7.46 0.00 8.26
CA ALA A 89 -7.34 1.27 7.56
C ALA A 89 -7.59 1.08 6.07
N VAL A 90 -7.83 2.17 5.39
CA VAL A 90 -7.94 2.22 3.93
C VAL A 90 -6.72 2.97 3.39
N VAL A 91 -6.06 2.40 2.40
CA VAL A 91 -5.11 3.14 1.56
C VAL A 91 -5.70 3.36 0.19
N VAL A 92 -5.65 4.58 -0.30
CA VAL A 92 -6.07 4.97 -1.64
C VAL A 92 -4.81 5.25 -2.46
N LEU A 93 -4.55 4.37 -3.41
CA LEU A 93 -3.42 4.46 -4.32
C LEU A 93 -3.96 4.81 -5.71
N TYR A 94 -3.57 5.95 -6.25
CA TYR A 94 -4.09 6.37 -7.53
C TYR A 94 -2.99 6.75 -8.52
N GLY A 95 -3.28 6.52 -9.80
CA GLY A 95 -2.55 7.12 -10.91
C GLY A 95 -3.48 8.04 -11.70
N SER A 96 -2.99 9.21 -12.11
CA SER A 96 -3.81 10.17 -12.83
C SER A 96 -3.00 10.92 -13.87
N MET A 97 -3.49 10.99 -15.11
CA MET A 97 -2.84 11.75 -16.19
C MET A 97 -3.32 13.21 -16.26
N TYR A 98 -4.62 13.42 -16.08
CA TYR A 98 -5.26 14.73 -16.27
C TYR A 98 -6.02 15.22 -15.02
N GLY A 99 -5.78 14.63 -13.86
CA GLY A 99 -6.36 15.04 -12.59
C GLY A 99 -7.74 14.44 -12.27
N ASN A 100 -8.46 13.85 -13.22
CA ASN A 100 -9.81 13.33 -12.99
C ASN A 100 -9.81 12.15 -12.01
N THR A 101 -8.90 11.17 -12.21
CA THR A 101 -8.76 10.03 -11.29
C THR A 101 -8.29 10.50 -9.91
N ALA A 102 -7.38 11.48 -9.86
CA ALA A 102 -6.95 12.10 -8.60
C ALA A 102 -8.11 12.75 -7.84
N SER A 103 -8.97 13.48 -8.55
CA SER A 103 -10.16 14.12 -7.96
C SER A 103 -11.12 13.08 -7.39
N ALA A 104 -11.39 12.00 -8.13
CA ALA A 104 -12.25 10.89 -7.68
C ALA A 104 -11.66 10.18 -6.45
N ALA A 105 -10.36 9.89 -6.47
CA ALA A 105 -9.65 9.24 -5.38
C ALA A 105 -9.69 10.08 -4.09
N ASN A 106 -9.43 11.39 -4.19
CA ASN A 106 -9.50 12.30 -3.05
C ASN A 106 -10.93 12.46 -2.52
N ALA A 107 -11.93 12.55 -3.40
CA ALA A 107 -13.33 12.61 -2.99
C ALA A 107 -13.76 11.34 -2.25
N LEU A 108 -13.35 10.17 -2.73
CA LEU A 108 -13.59 8.90 -2.06
C LEU A 108 -12.92 8.86 -0.68
N ALA A 109 -11.64 9.24 -0.62
CA ALA A 109 -10.89 9.28 0.65
C ALA A 109 -11.56 10.20 1.68
N ALA A 110 -12.00 11.38 1.27
CA ALA A 110 -12.72 12.31 2.14
C ALA A 110 -14.04 11.71 2.69
N LYS A 111 -14.80 11.00 1.83
CA LYS A 111 -16.03 10.32 2.24
C LYS A 111 -15.77 9.18 3.22
N VAL A 112 -14.70 8.42 3.03
CA VAL A 112 -14.29 7.33 3.93
C VAL A 112 -13.81 7.90 5.27
N ALA A 113 -13.00 8.95 5.25
CA ALA A 113 -12.52 9.65 6.44
C ALA A 113 -13.67 10.25 7.25
N ALA A 114 -14.69 10.81 6.60
CA ALA A 114 -15.89 11.36 7.25
C ALA A 114 -16.69 10.29 8.04
N LYS A 115 -16.49 9.00 7.73
CA LYS A 115 -17.05 7.87 8.49
C LYS A 115 -16.16 7.42 9.66
N GLY A 116 -15.10 8.17 9.98
CA GLY A 116 -14.17 7.84 11.06
C GLY A 116 -13.15 6.74 10.74
N VAL A 117 -13.03 6.34 9.48
CA VAL A 117 -12.04 5.35 9.05
C VAL A 117 -10.70 6.03 8.79
N LYS A 118 -9.61 5.42 9.24
CA LYS A 118 -8.26 5.88 8.91
C LYS A 118 -8.01 5.71 7.41
N VAL A 119 -7.59 6.78 6.75
CA VAL A 119 -7.32 6.79 5.31
C VAL A 119 -5.96 7.43 5.03
N ALA A 120 -5.17 6.78 4.19
CA ALA A 120 -3.99 7.37 3.55
C ALA A 120 -4.25 7.47 2.04
N VAL A 121 -3.68 8.50 1.40
CA VAL A 121 -3.85 8.73 -0.04
C VAL A 121 -2.50 9.02 -0.67
N HIS A 122 -2.15 8.28 -1.72
CA HIS A 122 -0.88 8.45 -2.41
C HIS A 122 -1.06 8.44 -3.93
N ASP A 123 -0.33 9.33 -4.58
CA ASP A 123 -0.17 9.34 -6.03
C ASP A 123 0.95 8.37 -6.42
N LEU A 124 0.61 7.32 -7.14
CA LEU A 124 1.55 6.31 -7.63
C LEU A 124 2.61 6.87 -8.61
N SER A 125 2.40 8.06 -9.13
CA SER A 125 3.39 8.75 -9.97
C SER A 125 4.43 9.53 -9.15
N CYS A 126 4.18 9.71 -7.84
CA CYS A 126 4.99 10.53 -6.95
C CYS A 126 5.59 9.74 -5.78
N ILE A 127 4.90 8.70 -5.31
CA ILE A 127 5.38 7.83 -4.24
C ILE A 127 6.37 6.80 -4.80
N ASP A 128 7.38 6.45 -4.02
CA ASP A 128 8.23 5.30 -4.35
C ASP A 128 7.40 4.01 -4.31
N ASN A 129 7.63 3.11 -5.29
CA ASN A 129 6.84 1.88 -5.38
C ASN A 129 6.99 1.00 -4.12
N SER A 130 8.15 1.05 -3.48
CA SER A 130 8.40 0.35 -2.22
C SER A 130 7.54 0.89 -1.07
N GLU A 131 7.32 2.20 -1.01
CA GLU A 131 6.44 2.82 -0.03
C GLU A 131 4.97 2.46 -0.31
N ALA A 132 4.56 2.43 -1.59
CA ALA A 132 3.23 2.00 -1.98
C ALA A 132 2.95 0.55 -1.56
N VAL A 133 3.93 -0.34 -1.74
CA VAL A 133 3.86 -1.73 -1.27
C VAL A 133 3.75 -1.77 0.26
N ALA A 134 4.56 -1.03 1.00
CA ALA A 134 4.51 -0.97 2.46
C ALA A 134 3.12 -0.53 2.97
N GLU A 135 2.48 0.43 2.30
CA GLU A 135 1.11 0.86 2.58
C GLU A 135 0.08 -0.27 2.34
N CYS A 136 0.29 -1.11 1.31
CA CYS A 136 -0.54 -2.29 1.06
C CYS A 136 -0.39 -3.36 2.15
N TRP A 137 0.78 -3.46 2.79
CA TRP A 137 0.97 -4.32 3.96
C TRP A 137 0.35 -3.75 5.21
N ARG A 138 0.40 -2.44 5.38
CA ARG A 138 -0.14 -1.73 6.55
C ARG A 138 -1.66 -1.79 6.62
N ALA A 139 -2.35 -1.51 5.51
CA ALA A 139 -3.79 -1.35 5.47
C ALA A 139 -4.53 -2.66 5.18
N SER A 140 -5.71 -2.83 5.78
CA SER A 140 -6.60 -3.96 5.50
C SER A 140 -7.36 -3.84 4.18
N THR A 141 -7.57 -2.61 3.71
CA THR A 141 -8.31 -2.32 2.49
C THR A 141 -7.50 -1.41 1.57
N ILE A 142 -7.42 -1.79 0.32
CA ILE A 142 -6.67 -1.09 -0.72
C ILE A 142 -7.64 -0.59 -1.77
N VAL A 143 -7.68 0.72 -1.98
CA VAL A 143 -8.37 1.32 -3.12
C VAL A 143 -7.34 1.58 -4.19
N LEU A 144 -7.51 0.98 -5.36
CA LEU A 144 -6.65 1.22 -6.51
C LEU A 144 -7.45 1.97 -7.59
N ALA A 145 -7.02 3.20 -7.87
CA ALA A 145 -7.66 4.07 -8.83
C ALA A 145 -6.72 4.36 -10.01
N ALA A 146 -7.09 3.91 -11.21
CA ALA A 146 -6.23 4.08 -12.37
C ALA A 146 -7.05 4.26 -13.66
N PRO A 147 -6.59 5.14 -14.58
CA PRO A 147 -7.21 5.26 -15.88
C PRO A 147 -6.79 4.08 -16.78
N THR A 148 -7.62 3.84 -17.78
CA THR A 148 -7.23 2.99 -18.90
C THR A 148 -6.19 3.72 -19.75
N TYR A 149 -5.06 3.08 -20.01
CA TYR A 149 -3.97 3.63 -20.79
C TYR A 149 -3.57 2.64 -21.89
N ASN A 150 -3.65 3.03 -23.15
CA ASN A 150 -3.36 2.18 -24.31
C ASN A 150 -4.07 0.81 -24.27
N GLY A 151 -5.34 0.78 -23.86
CA GLY A 151 -6.10 -0.45 -23.69
C GLY A 151 -5.69 -1.30 -22.48
N GLY A 152 -4.78 -0.83 -21.66
CA GLY A 152 -4.24 -1.48 -20.49
C GLY A 152 -4.46 -0.70 -19.19
N ILE A 153 -3.77 -1.13 -18.15
CA ILE A 153 -3.71 -0.43 -16.86
C ILE A 153 -2.64 0.68 -16.95
N TYR A 154 -2.88 1.83 -16.35
CA TYR A 154 -1.87 2.87 -16.22
C TYR A 154 -0.62 2.35 -15.51
N LEU A 155 0.57 2.62 -16.08
CA LEU A 155 1.82 1.92 -15.74
C LEU A 155 2.16 1.89 -14.26
N PRO A 156 2.08 2.99 -13.48
CA PRO A 156 2.39 2.93 -12.05
C PRO A 156 1.50 1.92 -11.29
N ALA A 157 0.22 1.84 -11.63
CA ALA A 157 -0.69 0.87 -11.01
C ALA A 157 -0.41 -0.57 -11.48
N ALA A 158 -0.02 -0.74 -12.74
CA ALA A 158 0.36 -2.04 -13.27
C ALA A 158 1.63 -2.57 -12.58
N ASN A 159 2.65 -1.72 -12.42
CA ASN A 159 3.89 -2.07 -11.73
C ASN A 159 3.65 -2.47 -10.27
N LEU A 160 2.83 -1.69 -9.55
CA LEU A 160 2.46 -2.04 -8.19
C LEU A 160 1.81 -3.43 -8.12
N LEU A 161 0.87 -3.75 -9.01
CA LEU A 161 0.20 -5.06 -9.02
C LEU A 161 1.18 -6.21 -9.30
N GLU A 162 2.18 -6.00 -10.16
CA GLU A 162 3.23 -7.00 -10.40
C GLU A 162 4.07 -7.23 -9.14
N ASP A 163 4.44 -6.16 -8.42
CA ASP A 163 5.20 -6.29 -7.18
C ASP A 163 4.37 -6.96 -6.07
N LEU A 164 3.09 -6.60 -5.93
CA LEU A 164 2.20 -7.26 -4.96
C LEU A 164 2.08 -8.75 -5.24
N LYS A 165 2.06 -9.15 -6.52
CA LYS A 165 2.07 -10.55 -6.93
C LYS A 165 3.41 -11.22 -6.63
N ALA A 166 4.52 -10.62 -7.03
CA ALA A 166 5.87 -11.14 -6.79
C ALA A 166 6.15 -11.34 -5.30
N LEU A 167 5.70 -10.40 -4.47
CA LEU A 167 5.78 -10.46 -3.01
C LEU A 167 4.69 -11.31 -2.37
N SER A 168 3.78 -11.89 -3.18
CA SER A 168 2.70 -12.77 -2.75
C SER A 168 1.81 -12.12 -1.65
N LEU A 169 1.39 -10.86 -1.83
CA LEU A 169 0.38 -10.24 -0.97
C LEU A 169 -0.88 -11.10 -0.97
N HIS A 170 -1.49 -11.28 0.19
CA HIS A 170 -2.73 -12.04 0.33
C HIS A 170 -3.63 -11.49 1.45
N ASP A 171 -4.85 -12.01 1.55
CA ASP A 171 -5.81 -11.65 2.60
C ASP A 171 -6.09 -10.15 2.67
N ARG A 172 -6.38 -9.53 1.52
CA ARG A 172 -6.72 -8.10 1.41
C ARG A 172 -8.04 -7.89 0.68
N THR A 173 -8.70 -6.80 1.06
CA THR A 173 -9.88 -6.30 0.35
C THR A 173 -9.47 -5.17 -0.58
N PHE A 174 -9.87 -5.26 -1.84
CA PHE A 174 -9.64 -4.24 -2.86
C PHE A 174 -10.93 -3.55 -3.26
N ALA A 175 -10.87 -2.25 -3.50
CA ALA A 175 -11.87 -1.50 -4.22
C ALA A 175 -11.21 -0.85 -5.44
N LEU A 176 -11.87 -0.88 -6.58
CA LEU A 176 -11.32 -0.40 -7.84
C LEU A 176 -12.09 0.81 -8.33
N VAL A 177 -11.35 1.81 -8.80
CA VAL A 177 -11.88 3.00 -9.47
C VAL A 177 -11.21 3.10 -10.83
N GLU A 178 -12.01 3.09 -11.89
CA GLU A 178 -11.49 3.27 -13.23
C GLU A 178 -11.93 4.58 -13.86
N ASN A 179 -11.14 5.04 -14.80
CA ASN A 179 -11.47 6.16 -15.68
C ASN A 179 -10.97 5.83 -17.09
N GLY A 180 -11.76 6.21 -18.09
CA GLY A 180 -11.40 5.99 -19.50
C GLY A 180 -12.37 6.71 -20.42
N SER A 181 -11.84 7.31 -21.50
CA SER A 181 -12.63 8.12 -22.43
C SER A 181 -13.42 7.29 -23.44
N TRP A 182 -12.88 6.14 -23.89
CA TRP A 182 -13.43 5.40 -25.03
C TRP A 182 -13.93 4.01 -24.66
N ALA A 183 -13.11 3.26 -23.96
CA ALA A 183 -13.42 1.91 -23.53
C ALA A 183 -12.71 1.66 -22.20
N PRO A 184 -13.34 2.01 -21.07
CA PRO A 184 -12.73 1.78 -19.76
C PRO A 184 -12.53 0.26 -19.54
N MET A 185 -11.29 -0.12 -19.30
CA MET A 185 -10.85 -1.52 -19.17
C MET A 185 -9.97 -1.73 -17.92
N SER A 186 -9.48 -0.65 -17.31
CA SER A 186 -8.49 -0.76 -16.24
C SER A 186 -9.02 -1.54 -15.03
N ALA A 187 -10.27 -1.32 -14.62
CA ALA A 187 -10.84 -2.06 -13.48
C ALA A 187 -10.93 -3.56 -13.74
N LYS A 188 -11.37 -3.94 -14.94
CA LYS A 188 -11.44 -5.35 -15.35
C LYS A 188 -10.05 -6.01 -15.33
N LEU A 189 -9.05 -5.30 -15.85
CA LEU A 189 -7.67 -5.81 -15.91
C LEU A 189 -7.03 -5.84 -14.51
N MET A 190 -7.26 -4.83 -13.68
CA MET A 190 -6.82 -4.82 -12.29
C MET A 190 -7.47 -5.97 -11.50
N ALA A 191 -8.78 -6.16 -11.65
CA ALA A 191 -9.50 -7.26 -11.00
C ALA A 191 -8.96 -8.63 -11.40
N ALA A 192 -8.61 -8.83 -12.68
CA ALA A 192 -8.01 -10.07 -13.15
C ALA A 192 -6.65 -10.34 -12.47
N LYS A 193 -5.78 -9.33 -12.36
CA LYS A 193 -4.49 -9.46 -11.67
C LYS A 193 -4.65 -9.70 -10.15
N ILE A 194 -5.60 -9.03 -9.52
CA ILE A 194 -5.90 -9.23 -8.09
C ILE A 194 -6.47 -10.64 -7.86
N GLY A 195 -7.24 -11.17 -8.81
CA GLY A 195 -7.75 -12.54 -8.75
C GLY A 195 -6.68 -13.63 -8.73
N GLU A 196 -5.43 -13.29 -9.12
CA GLU A 196 -4.27 -14.18 -9.00
C GLU A 196 -3.66 -14.17 -7.58
N LEU A 197 -4.02 -13.18 -6.75
CA LEU A 197 -3.57 -13.07 -5.36
C LEU A 197 -4.43 -13.94 -4.45
N LYS A 198 -3.78 -14.66 -3.56
CA LYS A 198 -4.48 -15.59 -2.66
C LYS A 198 -5.40 -14.86 -1.68
N ASN A 199 -6.64 -15.28 -1.56
CA ASN A 199 -7.63 -14.76 -0.61
C ASN A 199 -7.83 -13.24 -0.68
N CYS A 200 -7.58 -12.63 -1.84
CA CYS A 200 -7.91 -11.23 -2.06
C CYS A 200 -9.32 -11.11 -2.62
N THR A 201 -10.08 -10.15 -2.10
CA THR A 201 -11.46 -9.89 -2.52
C THR A 201 -11.54 -8.53 -3.18
N VAL A 202 -12.17 -8.45 -4.35
CA VAL A 202 -12.52 -7.18 -4.98
C VAL A 202 -13.96 -6.85 -4.63
N LEU A 203 -14.18 -5.66 -4.07
CA LEU A 203 -15.54 -5.19 -3.77
C LEU A 203 -16.31 -4.94 -5.06
N ASP A 204 -17.52 -5.46 -5.12
CA ASP A 204 -18.45 -5.23 -6.24
C ASP A 204 -19.12 -3.85 -6.07
N ALA A 205 -18.33 -2.79 -6.24
CA ALA A 205 -18.81 -1.42 -6.19
C ALA A 205 -18.58 -0.77 -7.55
N LYS A 206 -19.65 -0.56 -8.30
CA LYS A 206 -19.61 0.25 -9.51
C LYS A 206 -19.73 1.73 -9.11
N VAL A 207 -18.67 2.48 -9.31
CA VAL A 207 -18.76 3.93 -9.38
C VAL A 207 -18.80 4.28 -10.87
N THR A 208 -19.96 4.64 -11.34
CA THR A 208 -20.18 5.23 -12.66
C THR A 208 -20.04 6.73 -12.60
#